data_709f4a35b4268e3f546ec501e1b93094
#
_entry.id   709f4a35b4268e3f546ec501e1b93094
#
_cell.length_a   1.000
_cell.length_b   1.000
_cell.length_c   1.000
_cell.angle_alpha   90.00
_cell.angle_beta   90.00
_cell.angle_gamma   90.00
#
_symmetry.space_group_name_H-M   'P 1'
#
loop_
_entity.id
_entity.type
_entity.pdbx_description
1 polymer ?
#
loop_
_entity_poly.entity_id
_entity_poly.type
_entity_poly.pdbx_seq_one_letter_code
_entity_poly.pdbx_strand_id
1 'polypeptide(L)'
;LVGSEMCIRDRVITKGFRDALEIAYQDRSNIFAKKPIKPQNLYKKVLEVDERIDSDGHILKKLNINKVKEDLIKFKSKGFKSLAIVLMHGYKFKKHEELIEKIALKIGFDKISISSKVSPLVKIVCRGDTTVADAYLSPVLNKYIQNFTSNLTNSLKSNDKIKQSVYFMMSSGGLTSALNFKGKDSILSGPAGGVVGSVETIKSLGINKIINFDMGGTSV
;
A
#
# COMPACT_ATOMS: atom_id res chain seq x y z
N LEU A 1 12.18 -9.36 -8.97
CA LEU A 1 11.99 -9.39 -7.51
C LEU A 1 10.80 -10.27 -7.09
N VAL A 2 10.64 -11.43 -7.71
CA VAL A 2 9.72 -12.47 -7.27
C VAL A 2 10.54 -13.55 -6.61
N GLY A 3 11.10 -13.24 -5.46
CA GLY A 3 11.76 -14.18 -4.58
C GLY A 3 10.73 -14.90 -3.73
N SER A 4 10.95 -16.15 -3.48
CA SER A 4 10.16 -17.21 -2.87
C SER A 4 9.62 -16.96 -1.43
N GLU A 5 9.67 -15.78 -0.89
CA GLU A 5 9.04 -15.42 0.38
C GLU A 5 7.80 -14.53 0.16
N MET A 6 6.80 -15.10 -0.48
CA MET A 6 5.48 -14.46 -0.52
C MET A 6 4.91 -14.42 0.89
N CYS A 7 5.09 -13.28 1.56
CA CYS A 7 4.36 -13.00 2.80
C CYS A 7 2.87 -13.20 2.52
N ILE A 8 2.25 -14.14 3.20
CA ILE A 8 0.81 -14.40 3.08
C ILE A 8 0.10 -13.16 3.63
N ARG A 9 -0.78 -12.57 2.83
CA ARG A 9 -1.44 -11.29 3.10
C ARG A 9 -2.93 -11.43 3.11
N ASP A 10 -3.56 -10.67 3.98
CA ASP A 10 -5.01 -10.66 4.12
C ASP A 10 -5.57 -9.26 4.11
N ARG A 11 -6.84 -9.18 3.77
CA ARG A 11 -7.61 -7.96 3.76
C ARG A 11 -8.72 -8.00 4.79
N VAL A 12 -8.83 -6.95 5.59
CA VAL A 12 -9.96 -6.68 6.47
C VAL A 12 -10.87 -5.66 5.80
N ILE A 13 -12.15 -5.96 5.75
CA ILE A 13 -13.13 -5.10 5.10
C ILE A 13 -14.46 -5.09 5.88
N THR A 14 -15.26 -4.05 5.72
CA THR A 14 -16.62 -3.97 6.23
C THR A 14 -17.46 -5.13 5.69
N LYS A 15 -18.26 -5.75 6.54
CA LYS A 15 -19.18 -6.86 6.16
C LYS A 15 -20.11 -6.47 5.03
N GLY A 16 -20.27 -7.39 4.06
CA GLY A 16 -21.04 -7.20 2.83
C GLY A 16 -20.23 -6.68 1.65
N PHE A 17 -18.90 -6.44 1.83
CA PHE A 17 -18.01 -5.95 0.76
C PHE A 17 -16.86 -6.94 0.46
N ARG A 18 -17.04 -8.21 0.85
CA ARG A 18 -16.03 -9.27 0.65
C ARG A 18 -15.45 -9.27 -0.76
N ASP A 19 -16.30 -9.20 -1.75
CA ASP A 19 -15.92 -9.39 -3.15
C ASP A 19 -15.71 -8.05 -3.90
N ALA A 20 -15.77 -6.92 -3.18
CA ALA A 20 -15.72 -5.59 -3.80
C ALA A 20 -14.47 -5.37 -4.67
N LEU A 21 -13.28 -5.84 -4.25
CA LEU A 21 -12.05 -5.70 -5.03
C LEU A 21 -11.93 -6.78 -6.12
N GLU A 22 -12.58 -7.92 -5.96
CA GLU A 22 -12.64 -8.97 -6.97
C GLU A 22 -13.59 -8.58 -8.10
N ILE A 23 -14.76 -8.04 -7.77
CA ILE A 23 -15.71 -7.47 -8.73
C ILE A 23 -15.06 -6.27 -9.43
N ALA A 24 -14.38 -5.41 -8.66
CA ALA A 24 -13.66 -4.21 -9.12
C ALA A 24 -14.54 -3.30 -9.99
N TYR A 25 -13.95 -2.71 -11.02
CA TYR A 25 -14.67 -1.96 -12.05
C TYR A 25 -15.02 -2.86 -13.22
N GLN A 26 -16.06 -2.48 -13.98
CA GLN A 26 -16.42 -3.18 -15.21
C GLN A 26 -15.50 -2.71 -16.38
N ASP A 27 -14.21 -2.77 -16.14
CA ASP A 27 -13.22 -2.49 -17.16
C ASP A 27 -12.95 -3.77 -17.96
N ARG A 28 -13.19 -3.71 -19.25
CA ARG A 28 -13.03 -4.82 -20.19
C ARG A 28 -12.14 -4.36 -21.34
N SER A 29 -11.01 -4.99 -21.50
CA SER A 29 -10.13 -4.78 -22.67
C SER A 29 -10.86 -5.09 -24.01
N ASN A 30 -11.80 -6.02 -23.97
CA ASN A 30 -12.73 -6.32 -25.05
C ASN A 30 -14.17 -6.33 -24.51
N ILE A 31 -14.99 -5.38 -24.97
CA ILE A 31 -16.39 -5.21 -24.52
C ILE A 31 -17.28 -6.40 -24.87
N PHE A 32 -16.93 -7.16 -25.92
CA PHE A 32 -17.67 -8.34 -26.36
C PHE A 32 -17.16 -9.65 -25.72
N ALA A 33 -16.13 -9.58 -24.86
CA ALA A 33 -15.64 -10.77 -24.19
C ALA A 33 -16.71 -11.36 -23.26
N LYS A 34 -17.04 -12.64 -23.46
CA LYS A 34 -17.97 -13.37 -22.59
C LYS A 34 -17.48 -13.48 -21.15
N LYS A 35 -16.14 -13.57 -20.97
CA LYS A 35 -15.50 -13.63 -19.66
C LYS A 35 -14.37 -12.58 -19.60
N PRO A 36 -14.49 -11.56 -18.75
CA PRO A 36 -13.40 -10.60 -18.56
C PRO A 36 -12.23 -11.28 -17.86
N ILE A 37 -11.02 -11.04 -18.37
CA ILE A 37 -9.77 -11.47 -17.72
C ILE A 37 -9.43 -10.40 -16.69
N LYS A 38 -9.40 -10.78 -15.41
CA LYS A 38 -9.02 -9.90 -14.31
C LYS A 38 -7.63 -10.27 -13.78
N PRO A 39 -6.83 -9.30 -13.35
CA PRO A 39 -5.56 -9.58 -12.67
C PRO A 39 -5.80 -10.43 -11.41
N GLN A 40 -4.82 -11.25 -11.05
CA GLN A 40 -4.87 -12.01 -9.81
C GLN A 40 -4.78 -11.07 -8.60
N ASN A 41 -5.65 -11.28 -7.62
CA ASN A 41 -5.64 -10.52 -6.38
C ASN A 41 -4.33 -10.73 -5.59
N LEU A 42 -3.78 -9.66 -5.03
CA LEU A 42 -2.57 -9.69 -4.22
C LEU A 42 -2.81 -10.19 -2.79
N TYR A 43 -4.05 -10.40 -2.37
CA TYR A 43 -4.43 -10.96 -1.06
C TYR A 43 -4.95 -12.40 -1.22
N LYS A 44 -4.80 -13.21 -0.16
CA LYS A 44 -5.27 -14.62 -0.17
C LYS A 44 -6.62 -14.80 0.51
N LYS A 45 -6.87 -14.08 1.60
CA LYS A 45 -8.11 -14.17 2.35
C LYS A 45 -8.69 -12.82 2.69
N VAL A 46 -9.98 -12.80 2.95
CA VAL A 46 -10.75 -11.62 3.34
C VAL A 46 -11.42 -11.89 4.69
N LEU A 47 -11.17 -11.01 5.65
CA LEU A 47 -11.88 -10.95 6.93
C LEU A 47 -12.93 -9.85 6.85
N GLU A 48 -14.19 -10.23 6.98
CA GLU A 48 -15.28 -9.26 7.10
C GLU A 48 -15.48 -8.87 8.57
N VAL A 49 -15.49 -7.57 8.80
CA VAL A 49 -15.73 -7.00 10.12
C VAL A 49 -17.15 -6.44 10.18
N ASP A 50 -17.91 -6.88 11.17
CA ASP A 50 -19.29 -6.48 11.37
C ASP A 50 -19.35 -5.12 12.07
N GLU A 51 -19.16 -4.06 11.27
CA GLU A 51 -19.20 -2.66 11.66
C GLU A 51 -19.86 -1.82 10.55
N ARG A 52 -20.40 -0.65 10.90
CA ARG A 52 -20.89 0.30 9.90
C ARG A 52 -20.87 1.71 10.44
N ILE A 53 -20.28 2.61 9.68
CA ILE A 53 -20.40 4.06 9.83
C ILE A 53 -21.10 4.57 8.55
N ASP A 54 -22.03 5.51 8.68
CA ASP A 54 -22.69 6.15 7.53
C ASP A 54 -21.84 7.30 6.93
N SER A 55 -22.39 7.96 5.91
CA SER A 55 -21.73 9.09 5.21
C SER A 55 -21.54 10.31 6.10
N ASP A 56 -22.33 10.45 7.15
CA ASP A 56 -22.33 11.59 8.07
C ASP A 56 -21.51 11.35 9.33
N GLY A 57 -21.10 10.07 9.55
CA GLY A 57 -20.24 9.69 10.66
C GLY A 57 -20.99 9.03 11.82
N HIS A 58 -22.29 8.80 11.70
CA HIS A 58 -23.04 8.07 12.72
C HIS A 58 -22.65 6.59 12.70
N ILE A 59 -22.44 6.04 13.86
CA ILE A 59 -22.12 4.62 14.02
C ILE A 59 -23.41 3.81 14.01
N LEU A 60 -23.76 3.28 12.84
CA LEU A 60 -24.93 2.40 12.68
C LEU A 60 -24.70 1.04 13.33
N LYS A 61 -23.45 0.56 13.28
CA LYS A 61 -23.04 -0.69 13.94
C LYS A 61 -21.67 -0.55 14.57
N LYS A 62 -21.62 -0.75 15.88
CA LYS A 62 -20.37 -0.67 16.65
C LYS A 62 -19.44 -1.84 16.31
N LEU A 63 -18.14 -1.55 16.27
CA LEU A 63 -17.10 -2.55 16.09
C LEU A 63 -17.04 -3.49 17.30
N ASN A 64 -17.19 -4.79 17.09
CA ASN A 64 -16.99 -5.81 18.12
C ASN A 64 -15.49 -6.11 18.28
N ILE A 65 -14.85 -5.46 19.24
CA ILE A 65 -13.41 -5.53 19.47
C ILE A 65 -12.96 -6.97 19.82
N ASN A 66 -13.71 -7.69 20.63
CA ASN A 66 -13.36 -9.05 21.04
C ASN A 66 -13.38 -10.01 19.84
N LYS A 67 -14.44 -9.94 19.03
CA LYS A 67 -14.53 -10.77 17.82
C LYS A 67 -13.41 -10.45 16.82
N VAL A 68 -13.12 -9.18 16.58
CA VAL A 68 -12.01 -8.77 15.71
C VAL A 68 -10.68 -9.30 16.22
N LYS A 69 -10.43 -9.22 17.53
CA LYS A 69 -9.21 -9.75 18.14
C LYS A 69 -9.09 -11.27 17.95
N GLU A 70 -10.14 -12.02 18.20
CA GLU A 70 -10.16 -13.49 18.00
C GLU A 70 -9.89 -13.86 16.53
N ASP A 71 -10.55 -13.19 15.60
CA ASP A 71 -10.41 -13.47 14.16
C ASP A 71 -9.01 -13.10 13.66
N LEU A 72 -8.42 -12.00 14.13
CA LEU A 72 -7.04 -11.61 13.81
C LEU A 72 -6.01 -12.58 14.40
N ILE A 73 -6.23 -13.11 15.62
CA ILE A 73 -5.37 -14.14 16.20
C ILE A 73 -5.41 -15.41 15.34
N LYS A 74 -6.59 -15.85 14.89
CA LYS A 74 -6.75 -16.98 13.99
C LYS A 74 -6.04 -16.75 12.64
N PHE A 75 -5.99 -15.51 12.16
CA PHE A 75 -5.25 -15.16 10.96
C PHE A 75 -3.75 -15.24 11.20
N LYS A 76 -3.26 -14.63 12.27
CA LYS A 76 -1.84 -14.68 12.61
C LYS A 76 -1.34 -16.11 12.79
N SER A 77 -2.12 -17.00 13.45
CA SER A 77 -1.76 -18.42 13.63
C SER A 77 -1.65 -19.21 12.31
N LYS A 78 -2.32 -18.75 11.24
CA LYS A 78 -2.20 -19.33 9.89
C LYS A 78 -1.01 -18.81 9.09
N GLY A 79 -0.10 -18.05 9.72
CA GLY A 79 1.12 -17.53 9.09
C GLY A 79 0.96 -16.23 8.33
N PHE A 80 -0.18 -15.53 8.48
CA PHE A 80 -0.38 -14.22 7.85
C PHE A 80 0.47 -13.15 8.55
N LYS A 81 1.30 -12.44 7.79
CA LYS A 81 2.26 -11.46 8.31
C LYS A 81 1.86 -10.01 8.06
N SER A 82 1.19 -9.75 6.93
CA SER A 82 0.78 -8.41 6.52
C SER A 82 -0.73 -8.29 6.41
N LEU A 83 -1.26 -7.12 6.77
CA LEU A 83 -2.69 -6.85 6.82
C LEU A 83 -3.02 -5.54 6.11
N ALA A 84 -4.00 -5.56 5.20
CA ALA A 84 -4.62 -4.38 4.61
C ALA A 84 -6.00 -4.16 5.23
N ILE A 85 -6.27 -3.01 5.83
CA ILE A 85 -7.54 -2.67 6.46
C ILE A 85 -8.25 -1.60 5.63
N VAL A 86 -9.45 -1.92 5.14
CA VAL A 86 -10.23 -1.06 4.24
C VAL A 86 -11.67 -1.06 4.68
N LEU A 87 -12.10 -0.06 5.42
CA LEU A 87 -13.48 0.06 5.87
C LEU A 87 -14.28 1.06 5.02
N MET A 88 -15.61 0.90 4.99
CA MET A 88 -16.46 1.59 4.02
C MET A 88 -16.26 3.10 3.99
N HIS A 89 -16.39 3.82 5.06
CA HIS A 89 -16.17 5.27 5.15
C HIS A 89 -14.85 5.65 5.82
N GLY A 90 -13.84 4.73 5.81
CA GLY A 90 -12.53 4.94 6.43
C GLY A 90 -11.77 6.15 5.91
N TYR A 91 -12.00 6.60 4.69
CA TYR A 91 -11.39 7.80 4.13
C TYR A 91 -11.72 9.08 4.92
N LYS A 92 -12.88 9.15 5.54
CA LYS A 92 -13.36 10.29 6.34
C LYS A 92 -13.36 9.96 7.83
N PHE A 93 -13.81 8.76 8.23
CA PHE A 93 -13.98 8.35 9.61
C PHE A 93 -13.00 7.24 9.99
N LYS A 94 -11.81 7.61 10.42
CA LYS A 94 -10.64 6.72 10.63
C LYS A 94 -10.75 5.82 11.86
N LYS A 95 -11.63 6.15 12.81
CA LYS A 95 -11.67 5.57 14.16
C LYS A 95 -11.69 4.05 14.19
N HIS A 96 -12.52 3.40 13.38
CA HIS A 96 -12.62 1.95 13.35
C HIS A 96 -11.36 1.30 12.74
N GLU A 97 -10.79 1.86 11.66
CA GLU A 97 -9.53 1.38 11.10
C GLU A 97 -8.38 1.49 12.09
N GLU A 98 -8.27 2.61 12.80
CA GLU A 98 -7.23 2.84 13.82
C GLU A 98 -7.37 1.88 15.03
N LEU A 99 -8.60 1.55 15.41
CA LEU A 99 -8.83 0.55 16.47
C LEU A 99 -8.36 -0.84 16.03
N ILE A 100 -8.69 -1.25 14.80
CA ILE A 100 -8.25 -2.55 14.27
C ILE A 100 -6.73 -2.56 14.10
N GLU A 101 -6.11 -1.46 13.63
CA GLU A 101 -4.65 -1.32 13.54
C GLU A 101 -3.99 -1.54 14.89
N LYS A 102 -4.49 -0.88 15.95
CA LYS A 102 -3.95 -1.04 17.33
C LYS A 102 -4.07 -2.49 17.83
N ILE A 103 -5.17 -3.17 17.53
CA ILE A 103 -5.36 -4.58 17.91
C ILE A 103 -4.36 -5.46 17.13
N ALA A 104 -4.24 -5.26 15.83
CA ALA A 104 -3.34 -6.02 14.98
C ALA A 104 -1.86 -5.84 15.36
N LEU A 105 -1.45 -4.62 15.74
CA LEU A 105 -0.11 -4.33 16.26
C LEU A 105 0.17 -5.12 17.54
N LYS A 106 -0.79 -5.15 18.49
CA LYS A 106 -0.65 -5.91 19.74
C LYS A 106 -0.58 -7.42 19.52
N ILE A 107 -1.20 -7.94 18.47
CA ILE A 107 -1.13 -9.36 18.08
C ILE A 107 0.21 -9.68 17.40
N GLY A 108 0.95 -8.68 16.93
CA GLY A 108 2.28 -8.84 16.33
C GLY A 108 2.27 -9.04 14.81
N PHE A 109 1.36 -8.43 14.07
CA PHE A 109 1.48 -8.37 12.62
C PHE A 109 2.67 -7.52 12.21
N ASP A 110 3.45 -7.99 11.24
CA ASP A 110 4.72 -7.37 10.82
C ASP A 110 4.48 -6.06 10.05
N LYS A 111 3.42 -6.03 9.25
CA LYS A 111 3.00 -4.84 8.49
C LYS A 111 1.48 -4.70 8.49
N ILE A 112 1.03 -3.50 8.79
CA ILE A 112 -0.38 -3.14 8.73
C ILE A 112 -0.50 -1.86 7.90
N SER A 113 -1.33 -1.93 6.84
CA SER A 113 -1.67 -0.78 6.00
C SER A 113 -3.14 -0.47 6.19
N ILE A 114 -3.47 0.72 6.66
CA ILE A 114 -4.86 1.18 6.81
C ILE A 114 -5.21 2.19 5.72
N SER A 115 -6.37 2.04 5.13
CA SER A 115 -6.77 2.78 3.93
C SER A 115 -6.83 4.30 4.16
N SER A 116 -7.19 4.71 5.36
CA SER A 116 -7.24 6.13 5.76
C SER A 116 -5.87 6.82 5.78
N LYS A 117 -4.77 6.07 5.97
CA LYS A 117 -3.40 6.60 5.95
C LYS A 117 -2.69 6.39 4.62
N VAL A 118 -3.04 5.32 3.89
CA VAL A 118 -2.37 4.96 2.63
C VAL A 118 -2.96 5.74 1.47
N SER A 119 -4.29 5.77 1.34
CA SER A 119 -4.98 6.39 0.21
C SER A 119 -6.38 6.84 0.64
N PRO A 120 -6.55 8.02 1.24
CA PRO A 120 -7.84 8.49 1.76
C PRO A 120 -8.81 8.93 0.65
N LEU A 121 -9.02 8.08 -0.37
CA LEU A 121 -9.93 8.30 -1.48
C LEU A 121 -11.34 7.78 -1.16
N VAL A 122 -12.35 8.44 -1.69
CA VAL A 122 -13.76 8.09 -1.46
C VAL A 122 -14.09 6.68 -1.96
N LYS A 123 -13.67 6.34 -3.18
CA LYS A 123 -14.00 5.07 -3.85
C LYS A 123 -13.31 3.89 -3.17
N ILE A 124 -14.08 2.98 -2.60
CA ILE A 124 -13.59 1.85 -1.80
C ILE A 124 -12.70 0.89 -2.61
N VAL A 125 -12.97 0.70 -3.90
CA VAL A 125 -12.18 -0.21 -4.77
C VAL A 125 -10.78 0.35 -4.95
N CYS A 126 -10.61 1.55 -5.52
CA CYS A 126 -9.29 2.19 -5.70
C CYS A 126 -8.53 2.30 -4.38
N ARG A 127 -9.22 2.71 -3.30
CA ARG A 127 -8.61 2.81 -1.97
C ARG A 127 -8.14 1.45 -1.48
N GLY A 128 -8.95 0.42 -1.69
CA GLY A 128 -8.65 -0.95 -1.30
C GLY A 128 -7.47 -1.52 -2.07
N ASP A 129 -7.45 -1.38 -3.39
CA ASP A 129 -6.35 -1.88 -4.25
C ASP A 129 -5.03 -1.23 -3.87
N THR A 130 -5.01 0.11 -3.69
CA THR A 130 -3.81 0.83 -3.24
C THR A 130 -3.35 0.38 -1.86
N THR A 131 -4.28 0.11 -0.92
CA THR A 131 -3.95 -0.34 0.43
C THR A 131 -3.40 -1.77 0.42
N VAL A 132 -3.97 -2.64 -0.39
CA VAL A 132 -3.49 -4.01 -0.58
C VAL A 132 -2.10 -4.01 -1.23
N ALA A 133 -1.88 -3.19 -2.27
CA ALA A 133 -0.57 -3.03 -2.90
C ALA A 133 0.48 -2.52 -1.91
N ASP A 134 0.12 -1.54 -1.06
CA ASP A 134 1.01 -1.05 -0.01
C ASP A 134 1.38 -2.14 1.01
N ALA A 135 0.39 -2.88 1.51
CA ALA A 135 0.63 -4.00 2.43
C ALA A 135 1.47 -5.11 1.78
N TYR A 136 1.36 -5.26 0.46
CA TYR A 136 2.13 -6.21 -0.34
C TYR A 136 3.60 -5.81 -0.46
N LEU A 137 3.88 -4.58 -0.84
CA LEU A 137 5.23 -4.12 -1.19
C LEU A 137 6.05 -3.69 0.02
N SER A 138 5.39 -3.13 1.04
CA SER A 138 6.08 -2.52 2.19
C SER A 138 7.03 -3.44 2.94
N PRO A 139 6.78 -4.75 3.17
CA PRO A 139 7.74 -5.60 3.87
C PRO A 139 9.07 -5.72 3.13
N VAL A 140 9.02 -5.89 1.81
CA VAL A 140 10.23 -5.99 0.96
C VAL A 140 10.94 -4.65 0.91
N LEU A 141 10.17 -3.56 0.70
CA LEU A 141 10.70 -2.20 0.67
C LEU A 141 11.37 -1.82 1.99
N ASN A 142 10.75 -2.10 3.13
CA ASN A 142 11.32 -1.81 4.44
C ASN A 142 12.65 -2.53 4.68
N LYS A 143 12.73 -3.82 4.30
CA LYS A 143 13.97 -4.59 4.37
C LYS A 143 15.07 -3.98 3.49
N TYR A 144 14.72 -3.57 2.27
CA TYR A 144 15.64 -2.86 1.38
C TYR A 144 16.14 -1.55 1.99
N ILE A 145 15.24 -0.70 2.48
CA ILE A 145 15.57 0.59 3.09
C ILE A 145 16.47 0.38 4.32
N GLN A 146 16.17 -0.60 5.17
CA GLN A 146 16.96 -0.91 6.35
C GLN A 146 18.39 -1.34 5.97
N ASN A 147 18.52 -2.26 5.03
CA ASN A 147 19.82 -2.70 4.54
C ASN A 147 20.62 -1.55 3.93
N PHE A 148 19.98 -0.74 3.08
CA PHE A 148 20.59 0.41 2.44
C PHE A 148 21.08 1.45 3.46
N THR A 149 20.22 1.84 4.40
CA THR A 149 20.57 2.82 5.43
C THR A 149 21.64 2.29 6.40
N SER A 150 21.62 1.00 6.74
CA SER A 150 22.64 0.38 7.60
C SER A 150 24.00 0.36 6.91
N ASN A 151 24.06 0.00 5.62
CA ASN A 151 25.30 0.01 4.86
C ASN A 151 25.89 1.42 4.74
N LEU A 152 25.06 2.44 4.50
CA LEU A 152 25.49 3.84 4.50
C LEU A 152 26.03 4.28 5.87
N THR A 153 25.34 3.93 6.95
CA THR A 153 25.77 4.27 8.32
C THR A 153 27.12 3.65 8.62
N ASN A 154 27.34 2.38 8.27
CA ASN A 154 28.59 1.67 8.48
C ASN A 154 29.73 2.28 7.64
N SER A 155 29.46 2.66 6.39
CA SER A 155 30.48 3.24 5.49
C SER A 155 30.90 4.64 5.90
N LEU A 156 29.97 5.44 6.44
CA LEU A 156 30.23 6.86 6.77
C LEU A 156 30.61 7.08 8.24
N LYS A 157 30.68 6.02 9.06
CA LYS A 157 30.91 6.08 10.52
C LYS A 157 30.06 7.15 11.21
N SER A 158 28.87 7.41 10.71
CA SER A 158 27.98 8.51 11.12
C SER A 158 26.73 7.97 11.82
N ASN A 159 26.27 8.71 12.82
CA ASN A 159 25.13 8.36 13.66
C ASN A 159 23.77 8.43 12.94
N ASP A 160 22.70 8.03 13.62
CA ASP A 160 21.29 7.88 13.18
C ASP A 160 20.67 9.03 12.33
N LYS A 161 21.34 10.18 12.21
CA LYS A 161 20.92 11.30 11.36
C LYS A 161 20.85 10.94 9.87
N ILE A 162 21.56 9.90 9.43
CA ILE A 162 21.57 9.47 8.01
C ILE A 162 20.19 9.04 7.53
N LYS A 163 19.39 8.38 8.37
CA LYS A 163 18.03 7.97 7.98
C LYS A 163 17.12 9.15 7.63
N GLN A 164 17.36 10.32 8.20
CA GLN A 164 16.62 11.54 7.91
C GLN A 164 17.13 12.26 6.66
N SER A 165 18.37 12.00 6.25
CA SER A 165 19.03 12.65 5.11
C SER A 165 18.92 11.84 3.81
N VAL A 166 18.39 10.62 3.85
CA VAL A 166 18.16 9.79 2.66
C VAL A 166 16.75 10.03 2.15
N TYR A 167 16.66 10.44 0.88
CA TYR A 167 15.39 10.67 0.19
C TYR A 167 15.22 9.65 -0.93
N PHE A 168 13.97 9.23 -1.11
CA PHE A 168 13.57 8.34 -2.19
C PHE A 168 12.58 9.04 -3.11
N MET A 169 12.70 8.77 -4.41
CA MET A 169 11.75 9.23 -5.40
C MET A 169 10.44 8.45 -5.25
N MET A 170 9.32 9.15 -5.19
CA MET A 170 7.99 8.55 -5.21
C MET A 170 7.48 8.40 -6.64
N SER A 171 6.52 7.49 -6.85
CA SER A 171 5.82 7.33 -8.13
C SER A 171 5.12 8.60 -8.63
N SER A 172 4.88 9.57 -7.75
CA SER A 172 4.33 10.90 -8.08
C SER A 172 5.38 11.90 -8.58
N GLY A 173 6.67 11.55 -8.62
CA GLY A 173 7.76 12.46 -8.99
C GLY A 173 8.28 13.35 -7.86
N GLY A 174 7.72 13.23 -6.65
CA GLY A 174 8.24 13.94 -5.47
C GLY A 174 9.27 13.12 -4.69
N LEU A 175 10.02 13.79 -3.82
CA LEU A 175 10.97 13.15 -2.90
C LEU A 175 10.34 12.99 -1.51
N THR A 176 10.63 11.87 -0.85
CA THR A 176 10.25 11.63 0.54
C THR A 176 11.39 11.01 1.33
N SER A 177 11.43 11.23 2.63
CA SER A 177 12.45 10.60 3.47
C SER A 177 12.27 9.08 3.54
N ALA A 178 13.34 8.36 3.81
CA ALA A 178 13.34 6.90 3.99
C ALA A 178 12.28 6.42 4.99
N LEU A 179 11.99 7.19 6.03
CA LEU A 179 11.00 6.86 7.06
C LEU A 179 9.55 6.93 6.56
N ASN A 180 9.28 7.79 5.59
CA ASN A 180 7.95 8.06 5.07
C ASN A 180 7.66 7.34 3.74
N PHE A 181 8.67 6.68 3.15
CA PHE A 181 8.53 6.00 1.87
C PHE A 181 7.70 4.72 2.02
N LYS A 182 6.55 4.68 1.34
CA LYS A 182 5.57 3.59 1.43
C LYS A 182 5.64 2.68 0.21
N GLY A 183 5.19 1.43 0.37
CA GLY A 183 5.16 0.45 -0.71
C GLY A 183 4.42 0.96 -1.96
N LYS A 184 3.28 1.63 -1.80
CA LYS A 184 2.52 2.22 -2.91
C LYS A 184 3.32 3.26 -3.71
N ASP A 185 4.23 3.96 -3.05
CA ASP A 185 4.99 5.07 -3.65
C ASP A 185 6.20 4.57 -4.46
N SER A 186 6.56 3.29 -4.33
CA SER A 186 7.72 2.69 -4.99
C SER A 186 7.44 2.10 -6.38
N ILE A 187 6.17 1.92 -6.76
CA ILE A 187 5.77 1.13 -7.95
C ILE A 187 6.35 1.70 -9.25
N LEU A 188 6.26 3.01 -9.44
CA LEU A 188 6.73 3.72 -10.62
C LEU A 188 7.83 4.75 -10.28
N SER A 189 8.55 4.55 -9.18
CA SER A 189 9.57 5.50 -8.72
C SER A 189 10.73 5.66 -9.70
N GLY A 190 11.14 4.59 -10.38
CA GLY A 190 12.18 4.63 -11.40
C GLY A 190 11.79 5.51 -12.60
N PRO A 191 10.72 5.18 -13.34
CA PRO A 191 10.23 6.01 -14.43
C PRO A 191 9.95 7.47 -14.02
N ALA A 192 9.37 7.69 -12.83
CA ALA A 192 9.13 9.04 -12.32
C ALA A 192 10.43 9.82 -12.13
N GLY A 193 11.46 9.17 -11.59
CA GLY A 193 12.80 9.77 -11.45
C GLY A 193 13.44 10.11 -12.78
N GLY A 194 13.29 9.23 -13.78
CA GLY A 194 13.75 9.48 -15.14
C GLY A 194 13.11 10.72 -15.76
N VAL A 195 11.79 10.85 -15.66
CA VAL A 195 11.07 12.04 -16.16
C VAL A 195 11.51 13.31 -15.44
N VAL A 196 11.55 13.31 -14.11
CA VAL A 196 11.97 14.49 -13.34
C VAL A 196 13.40 14.89 -13.66
N GLY A 197 14.32 13.92 -13.70
CA GLY A 197 15.73 14.17 -14.02
C GLY A 197 15.89 14.74 -15.44
N SER A 198 15.19 14.20 -16.43
CA SER A 198 15.22 14.70 -17.80
C SER A 198 14.71 16.14 -17.89
N VAL A 199 13.57 16.44 -17.25
CA VAL A 199 13.00 17.80 -17.23
C VAL A 199 13.94 18.80 -16.57
N GLU A 200 14.53 18.48 -15.43
CA GLU A 200 15.46 19.38 -14.75
C GLU A 200 16.75 19.62 -15.58
N THR A 201 17.25 18.60 -16.23
CA THR A 201 18.46 18.73 -17.06
C THR A 201 18.24 19.69 -18.25
N ILE A 202 17.08 19.63 -18.92
CA ILE A 202 16.83 20.46 -20.09
C ILE A 202 16.38 21.89 -19.80
N LYS A 203 15.88 22.17 -18.56
CA LYS A 203 15.49 23.53 -18.17
C LYS A 203 16.60 24.54 -18.40
N SER A 204 17.85 24.18 -18.08
CA SER A 204 19.01 25.03 -18.28
C SER A 204 19.35 25.30 -19.74
N LEU A 205 18.85 24.46 -20.65
CA LEU A 205 19.07 24.55 -22.11
C LEU A 205 17.96 25.31 -22.85
N GLY A 206 16.93 25.76 -22.15
CA GLY A 206 15.77 26.45 -22.74
C GLY A 206 14.91 25.57 -23.66
N ILE A 207 15.04 24.25 -23.56
CA ILE A 207 14.26 23.29 -24.37
C ILE A 207 12.90 23.02 -23.70
N ASN A 208 11.82 23.19 -24.45
CA ASN A 208 10.45 23.07 -23.95
C ASN A 208 9.76 21.73 -24.26
N LYS A 209 10.35 20.90 -25.12
CA LYS A 209 9.77 19.60 -25.52
C LYS A 209 10.88 18.56 -25.61
N ILE A 210 10.67 17.43 -24.93
CA ILE A 210 11.58 16.29 -24.97
C ILE A 210 10.81 14.98 -25.11
N ILE A 211 11.51 13.98 -25.61
CA ILE A 211 11.11 12.59 -25.51
C ILE A 211 12.11 11.92 -24.59
N ASN A 212 11.65 11.36 -23.49
CA ASN A 212 12.47 10.56 -22.58
C ASN A 212 12.35 9.09 -22.96
N PHE A 213 13.48 8.43 -23.15
CA PHE A 213 13.54 6.99 -23.36
C PHE A 213 14.31 6.36 -22.20
N ASP A 214 13.59 5.65 -21.35
CA ASP A 214 14.14 4.98 -20.15
C ASP A 214 14.04 3.47 -20.32
N MET A 215 15.18 2.80 -20.40
CA MET A 215 15.27 1.34 -20.50
C MET A 215 15.94 0.79 -19.25
N GLY A 216 15.16 0.21 -18.35
CA GLY A 216 15.65 -0.48 -17.16
C GLY A 216 15.66 -2.01 -17.33
N GLY A 217 15.96 -2.71 -16.25
CA GLY A 217 15.95 -4.18 -16.21
C GLY A 217 14.55 -4.80 -16.22
N THR A 218 13.50 -4.04 -15.93
CA THR A 218 12.12 -4.52 -15.75
C THR A 218 11.07 -3.72 -16.51
N SER A 219 11.40 -2.53 -16.98
CA SER A 219 10.49 -1.62 -17.72
C SER A 219 11.23 -0.85 -18.79
N VAL A 220 10.54 -0.57 -19.87
CA VAL A 220 10.98 0.30 -20.97
C VAL A 220 10.01 1.45 -21.09
#